data_b747bb53b899f9632ce53c3cc30e08b5
#
_entry.id   b747bb53b899f9632ce53c3cc30e08b5
#
_cell.length_a   1.000
_cell.length_b   1.000
_cell.length_c   1.000
_cell.angle_alpha   90.00
_cell.angle_beta   90.00
_cell.angle_gamma   90.00
#
_symmetry.space_group_name_H-M   'P 1'
#
loop_
_entity.id
_entity.type
_entity.pdbx_description
1 polymer ?
#
loop_
_entity_poly.entity_id
_entity_poly.type
_entity_poly.pdbx_seq_one_letter_code
_entity_poly.pdbx_strand_id
1 'polypeptide(L)'
;AIMLYFGGSLSMVTDLPISGYLAVIMAAFSGAACILGLIIYFSAKVKNNVMLLIIGIMIGYLASSLISVLNYYASTDKVHAFVMWGLGNFSGVSLQQLPYFAGFTCIGLLLAILLIKPLNALLLGEMYAANLGIKIRRTRILILLCTGLLTATTTAFCGPISFIGLAVPHVARLMLGSSNHKMLVPVTLLTGSCIALLCNLLMVLPGTHNILPLNAVTPMLVAPVIIYVIVNRKNIQYFD
;
A
#
# COMPACT_ATOMS: atom_id res chain seq x y z
N ALA A 1 -15.18 3.85 0.32
CA ALA A 1 -16.16 4.62 1.10
C ALA A 1 -17.48 4.76 0.34
N ILE A 2 -17.54 5.50 -0.79
CA ILE A 2 -18.79 5.78 -1.53
C ILE A 2 -19.61 4.51 -1.79
N MET A 3 -18.99 3.45 -2.29
CA MET A 3 -19.68 2.17 -2.55
C MET A 3 -20.16 1.46 -1.29
N LEU A 4 -19.43 1.52 -0.18
CA LEU A 4 -19.89 0.96 1.09
C LEU A 4 -21.12 1.71 1.62
N TYR A 5 -21.25 3.02 1.31
CA TYR A 5 -22.41 3.80 1.71
C TYR A 5 -23.62 3.64 0.78
N PHE A 6 -23.40 3.51 -0.53
CA PHE A 6 -24.46 3.41 -1.54
C PHE A 6 -24.70 1.99 -2.05
N GLY A 7 -23.82 1.02 -1.73
CA GLY A 7 -23.88 -0.36 -2.22
C GLY A 7 -25.17 -1.11 -1.84
N GLY A 8 -25.81 -0.73 -0.72
CA GLY A 8 -27.10 -1.31 -0.33
C GLY A 8 -28.24 -1.00 -1.31
N SER A 9 -28.14 0.10 -2.07
CA SER A 9 -29.13 0.44 -3.12
C SER A 9 -28.79 -0.19 -4.47
N LEU A 10 -27.54 -0.54 -4.70
CA LEU A 10 -27.09 -1.23 -5.93
C LEU A 10 -27.35 -2.75 -5.89
N SER A 11 -27.32 -3.36 -4.70
CA SER A 11 -27.63 -4.79 -4.54
C SER A 11 -29.10 -5.13 -4.84
N MET A 12 -30.00 -4.16 -4.79
CA MET A 12 -31.40 -4.33 -5.24
C MET A 12 -31.54 -4.41 -6.77
N VAL A 13 -30.53 -4.00 -7.53
CA VAL A 13 -30.60 -3.94 -9.01
C VAL A 13 -29.98 -5.18 -9.66
N THR A 14 -29.19 -5.96 -8.93
CA THR A 14 -28.51 -7.15 -9.46
C THR A 14 -28.57 -8.31 -8.45
N ASP A 15 -29.41 -9.30 -8.72
CA ASP A 15 -29.62 -10.53 -7.95
C ASP A 15 -28.40 -11.48 -7.88
N LEU A 16 -27.18 -10.99 -8.01
CA LEU A 16 -25.98 -11.81 -8.00
C LEU A 16 -25.12 -11.51 -6.74
N PRO A 17 -24.92 -12.50 -5.85
CA PRO A 17 -24.10 -12.33 -4.62
C PRO A 17 -22.63 -12.04 -4.90
N ILE A 18 -22.16 -12.28 -6.13
CA ILE A 18 -20.78 -12.00 -6.59
C ILE A 18 -20.63 -10.52 -7.01
N SER A 19 -21.72 -9.87 -7.44
CA SER A 19 -21.68 -8.50 -8.00
C SER A 19 -21.36 -7.43 -6.97
N GLY A 20 -21.81 -7.56 -5.73
CA GLY A 20 -21.58 -6.55 -4.70
C GLY A 20 -20.09 -6.41 -4.31
N TYR A 21 -19.39 -7.52 -4.20
CA TYR A 21 -17.97 -7.51 -3.85
C TYR A 21 -17.08 -7.04 -5.01
N LEU A 22 -17.36 -7.49 -6.24
CA LEU A 22 -16.69 -6.99 -7.44
C LEU A 22 -16.90 -5.48 -7.60
N ALA A 23 -18.09 -4.97 -7.28
CA ALA A 23 -18.36 -3.54 -7.31
C ALA A 23 -17.49 -2.76 -6.31
N VAL A 24 -17.27 -3.27 -5.09
CA VAL A 24 -16.36 -2.66 -4.10
C VAL A 24 -14.91 -2.64 -4.61
N ILE A 25 -14.43 -3.75 -5.18
CA ILE A 25 -13.09 -3.83 -5.76
C ILE A 25 -12.94 -2.83 -6.91
N MET A 26 -13.89 -2.79 -7.84
CA MET A 26 -13.85 -1.86 -8.98
C MET A 26 -13.90 -0.40 -8.51
N ALA A 27 -14.69 -0.08 -7.49
CA ALA A 27 -14.72 1.24 -6.89
C ALA A 27 -13.40 1.59 -6.16
N ALA A 28 -12.78 0.65 -5.47
CA ALA A 28 -11.49 0.85 -4.84
C ALA A 28 -10.40 1.13 -5.90
N PHE A 29 -10.36 0.34 -6.98
CA PHE A 29 -9.44 0.56 -8.09
C PHE A 29 -9.69 1.89 -8.81
N SER A 30 -10.94 2.26 -9.07
CA SER A 30 -11.27 3.53 -9.71
C SER A 30 -10.88 4.74 -8.84
N GLY A 31 -11.13 4.66 -7.53
CA GLY A 31 -10.67 5.68 -6.57
C GLY A 31 -9.16 5.78 -6.50
N ALA A 32 -8.45 4.64 -6.45
CA ALA A 32 -6.99 4.61 -6.48
C ALA A 32 -6.43 5.16 -7.80
N ALA A 33 -7.04 4.84 -8.95
CA ALA A 33 -6.65 5.35 -10.25
C ALA A 33 -6.86 6.88 -10.35
N CYS A 34 -7.93 7.42 -9.80
CA CYS A 34 -8.18 8.86 -9.71
C CYS A 34 -7.06 9.57 -8.92
N ILE A 35 -6.77 9.09 -7.72
CA ILE A 35 -5.70 9.66 -6.87
C ILE A 35 -4.34 9.53 -7.55
N LEU A 36 -4.04 8.36 -8.13
CA LEU A 36 -2.81 8.13 -8.86
C LEU A 36 -2.68 9.07 -10.07
N GLY A 37 -3.76 9.29 -10.82
CA GLY A 37 -3.81 10.24 -11.93
C GLY A 37 -3.50 11.68 -11.48
N LEU A 38 -4.06 12.12 -10.35
CA LEU A 38 -3.75 13.41 -9.74
C LEU A 38 -2.27 13.51 -9.35
N ILE A 39 -1.72 12.49 -8.70
CA ILE A 39 -0.31 12.47 -8.30
C ILE A 39 0.61 12.50 -9.53
N ILE A 40 0.30 11.74 -10.58
CA ILE A 40 1.07 11.75 -11.85
C ILE A 40 1.00 13.13 -12.51
N TYR A 41 -0.18 13.76 -12.54
CA TYR A 41 -0.35 15.09 -13.08
C TYR A 41 0.52 16.12 -12.34
N PHE A 42 0.50 16.13 -11.01
CA PHE A 42 1.35 17.01 -10.22
C PHE A 42 2.83 16.65 -10.31
N SER A 43 3.18 15.35 -10.37
CA SER A 43 4.56 14.89 -10.56
C SER A 43 5.17 15.39 -11.87
N ALA A 44 4.36 15.64 -12.91
CA ALA A 44 4.84 16.22 -14.16
C ALA A 44 5.11 17.73 -14.06
N LYS A 45 4.45 18.44 -13.11
CA LYS A 45 4.59 19.89 -12.91
C LYS A 45 5.61 20.28 -11.86
N VAL A 46 5.81 19.42 -10.86
CA VAL A 46 6.66 19.67 -9.69
C VAL A 46 7.98 18.94 -9.86
N LYS A 47 9.08 19.68 -9.80
CA LYS A 47 10.44 19.11 -9.93
C LYS A 47 11.01 18.58 -8.61
N ASN A 48 10.48 19.05 -7.47
CA ASN A 48 10.99 18.71 -6.14
C ASN A 48 10.19 17.54 -5.53
N ASN A 49 10.90 16.50 -5.12
CA ASN A 49 10.29 15.31 -4.50
C ASN A 49 9.59 15.61 -3.16
N VAL A 50 10.10 16.58 -2.38
CA VAL A 50 9.47 17.03 -1.12
C VAL A 50 8.13 17.71 -1.40
N MET A 51 8.05 18.56 -2.41
CA MET A 51 6.78 19.17 -2.82
C MET A 51 5.75 18.11 -3.27
N LEU A 52 6.20 17.09 -4.01
CA LEU A 52 5.32 16.00 -4.42
C LEU A 52 4.79 15.22 -3.20
N LEU A 53 5.63 14.99 -2.20
CA LEU A 53 5.22 14.36 -0.94
C LEU A 53 4.15 15.20 -0.21
N ILE A 54 4.36 16.52 -0.11
CA ILE A 54 3.39 17.44 0.53
C ILE A 54 2.05 17.41 -0.23
N ILE A 55 2.07 17.46 -1.56
CA ILE A 55 0.86 17.36 -2.39
C ILE A 55 0.14 16.03 -2.13
N GLY A 56 0.87 14.92 -2.05
CA GLY A 56 0.29 13.61 -1.71
C GLY A 56 -0.41 13.59 -0.36
N ILE A 57 0.21 14.19 0.65
CA ILE A 57 -0.37 14.33 2.00
C ILE A 57 -1.63 15.19 1.96
N MET A 58 -1.62 16.33 1.24
CA MET A 58 -2.79 17.21 1.11
C MET A 58 -3.96 16.52 0.39
N ILE A 59 -3.69 15.76 -0.67
CA ILE A 59 -4.71 14.94 -1.35
C ILE A 59 -5.28 13.89 -0.38
N GLY A 60 -4.43 13.27 0.45
CA GLY A 60 -4.87 12.34 1.50
C GLY A 60 -5.80 13.00 2.52
N TYR A 61 -5.49 14.20 3.00
CA TYR A 61 -6.36 14.95 3.91
C TYR A 61 -7.68 15.35 3.25
N LEU A 62 -7.65 15.73 1.98
CA LEU A 62 -8.88 16.03 1.23
C LEU A 62 -9.77 14.80 1.10
N ALA A 63 -9.21 13.65 0.76
CA ALA A 63 -9.94 12.39 0.72
C ALA A 63 -10.51 12.00 2.09
N SER A 64 -9.73 12.17 3.17
CA SER A 64 -10.17 11.92 4.55
C SER A 64 -11.32 12.85 4.97
N SER A 65 -11.25 14.12 4.59
CA SER A 65 -12.33 15.09 4.84
C SER A 65 -13.62 14.68 4.14
N LEU A 66 -13.55 14.26 2.86
CA LEU A 66 -14.72 13.76 2.13
C LEU A 66 -15.31 12.50 2.79
N ILE A 67 -14.47 11.59 3.26
CA ILE A 67 -14.91 10.41 4.00
C ILE A 67 -15.60 10.81 5.30
N SER A 68 -15.10 11.81 6.02
CA SER A 68 -15.71 12.30 7.26
C SER A 68 -17.10 12.90 7.02
N VAL A 69 -17.28 13.63 5.92
CA VAL A 69 -18.59 14.15 5.51
C VAL A 69 -19.56 13.00 5.19
N LEU A 70 -19.09 11.98 4.46
CA LEU A 70 -19.92 10.81 4.16
C LEU A 70 -20.31 10.04 5.43
N ASN A 71 -19.39 9.91 6.40
CA ASN A 71 -19.65 9.26 7.70
C ASN A 71 -20.72 10.03 8.50
N TYR A 72 -20.70 11.36 8.42
CA TYR A 72 -21.68 12.19 9.14
C TYR A 72 -23.13 11.95 8.68
N TYR A 73 -23.34 11.72 7.37
CA TYR A 73 -24.67 11.46 6.81
C TYR A 73 -25.04 9.96 6.74
N ALA A 74 -24.12 9.06 7.11
CA ALA A 74 -24.35 7.62 7.00
C ALA A 74 -25.07 7.05 8.22
N SER A 75 -25.76 5.92 8.04
CA SER A 75 -26.31 5.14 9.14
C SER A 75 -25.20 4.47 9.97
N THR A 76 -25.47 4.22 11.25
CA THR A 76 -24.52 3.61 12.19
C THR A 76 -23.93 2.31 11.66
N ASP A 77 -24.75 1.44 11.03
CA ASP A 77 -24.31 0.16 10.48
C ASP A 77 -23.27 0.33 9.36
N LYS A 78 -23.48 1.33 8.48
CA LYS A 78 -22.55 1.63 7.38
C LYS A 78 -21.25 2.20 7.89
N VAL A 79 -21.29 3.06 8.90
CA VAL A 79 -20.10 3.59 9.57
C VAL A 79 -19.34 2.44 10.23
N HIS A 80 -20.02 1.56 10.96
CA HIS A 80 -19.40 0.38 11.57
C HIS A 80 -18.74 -0.52 10.54
N ALA A 81 -19.42 -0.85 9.44
CA ALA A 81 -18.84 -1.65 8.35
C ALA A 81 -17.59 -1.00 7.74
N PHE A 82 -17.60 0.32 7.55
CA PHE A 82 -16.44 1.06 7.05
C PHE A 82 -15.27 1.04 8.04
N VAL A 83 -15.54 1.23 9.33
CA VAL A 83 -14.52 1.16 10.39
C VAL A 83 -13.91 -0.24 10.44
N MET A 84 -14.72 -1.29 10.44
CA MET A 84 -14.25 -2.69 10.45
C MET A 84 -13.39 -3.01 9.24
N TRP A 85 -13.78 -2.56 8.04
CA TRP A 85 -12.94 -2.69 6.85
C TRP A 85 -11.62 -1.91 6.99
N GLY A 86 -11.65 -0.70 7.57
CA GLY A 86 -10.49 0.15 7.83
C GLY A 86 -9.48 -0.42 8.82
N LEU A 87 -9.89 -1.37 9.65
CA LEU A 87 -9.00 -2.04 10.60
C LEU A 87 -8.02 -3.03 9.92
N GLY A 88 -8.29 -3.41 8.68
CA GLY A 88 -7.46 -4.34 7.90
C GLY A 88 -7.59 -5.80 8.39
N ASN A 89 -7.69 -6.73 7.44
CA ASN A 89 -7.78 -8.15 7.74
C ASN A 89 -7.32 -9.00 6.55
N PHE A 90 -6.39 -9.92 6.78
CA PHE A 90 -5.97 -10.88 5.74
C PHE A 90 -6.97 -12.03 5.56
N SER A 91 -7.76 -12.35 6.58
CA SER A 91 -8.73 -13.46 6.53
C SER A 91 -9.99 -13.12 5.72
N GLY A 92 -10.15 -11.86 5.29
CA GLY A 92 -11.31 -11.41 4.51
C GLY A 92 -11.32 -11.86 3.04
N VAL A 93 -10.20 -12.39 2.54
CA VAL A 93 -10.08 -12.83 1.14
C VAL A 93 -10.59 -14.24 0.98
N SER A 94 -11.70 -14.44 0.24
CA SER A 94 -12.24 -15.76 -0.05
C SER A 94 -11.41 -16.51 -1.10
N LEU A 95 -11.51 -17.86 -1.10
CA LEU A 95 -10.82 -18.68 -2.10
C LEU A 95 -11.23 -18.34 -3.55
N GLN A 96 -12.46 -17.87 -3.75
CA GLN A 96 -12.94 -17.44 -5.07
C GLN A 96 -12.29 -16.11 -5.53
N GLN A 97 -11.86 -15.29 -4.59
CA GLN A 97 -11.21 -14.00 -4.86
C GLN A 97 -9.69 -14.11 -4.99
N LEU A 98 -9.12 -15.17 -4.42
CA LEU A 98 -7.68 -15.42 -4.39
C LEU A 98 -7.01 -15.37 -5.79
N PRO A 99 -7.59 -15.95 -6.87
CA PRO A 99 -6.99 -15.86 -8.20
C PRO A 99 -6.88 -14.42 -8.73
N TYR A 100 -7.88 -13.58 -8.47
CA TYR A 100 -7.86 -12.17 -8.88
C TYR A 100 -6.81 -11.38 -8.07
N PHE A 101 -6.80 -11.58 -6.75
CA PHE A 101 -5.80 -10.96 -5.87
C PHE A 101 -4.37 -11.36 -6.29
N ALA A 102 -4.13 -12.66 -6.50
CA ALA A 102 -2.84 -13.17 -6.93
C ALA A 102 -2.45 -12.63 -8.32
N GLY A 103 -3.39 -12.59 -9.27
CA GLY A 103 -3.15 -12.07 -10.62
C GLY A 103 -2.67 -10.61 -10.62
N PHE A 104 -3.39 -9.71 -9.96
CA PHE A 104 -3.00 -8.30 -9.86
C PHE A 104 -1.69 -8.12 -9.09
N THR A 105 -1.48 -8.88 -8.02
CA THR A 105 -0.23 -8.86 -7.25
C THR A 105 0.95 -9.33 -8.10
N CYS A 106 0.82 -10.42 -8.85
CA CYS A 106 1.85 -10.92 -9.76
C CYS A 106 2.21 -9.90 -10.85
N ILE A 107 1.21 -9.23 -11.45
CA ILE A 107 1.45 -8.16 -12.42
C ILE A 107 2.25 -7.03 -11.79
N GLY A 108 1.86 -6.57 -10.59
CA GLY A 108 2.59 -5.53 -9.86
C GLY A 108 4.02 -5.94 -9.51
N LEU A 109 4.25 -7.18 -9.08
CA LEU A 109 5.58 -7.72 -8.79
C LEU A 109 6.45 -7.82 -10.04
N LEU A 110 5.90 -8.26 -11.16
CA LEU A 110 6.60 -8.28 -12.45
C LEU A 110 7.04 -6.88 -12.86
N LEU A 111 6.17 -5.88 -12.72
CA LEU A 111 6.52 -4.47 -12.96
C LEU A 111 7.64 -4.01 -12.01
N ALA A 112 7.60 -4.38 -10.73
CA ALA A 112 8.66 -4.05 -9.77
C ALA A 112 10.01 -4.65 -10.17
N ILE A 113 10.03 -5.90 -10.64
CA ILE A 113 11.25 -6.57 -11.13
C ILE A 113 11.82 -5.84 -12.36
N LEU A 114 10.98 -5.42 -13.30
CA LEU A 114 11.42 -4.66 -14.47
C LEU A 114 12.02 -3.30 -14.10
N LEU A 115 11.59 -2.72 -12.97
CA LEU A 115 12.07 -1.43 -12.48
C LEU A 115 13.38 -1.51 -11.67
N ILE A 116 13.92 -2.69 -11.37
CA ILE A 116 15.15 -2.87 -10.60
C ILE A 116 16.33 -2.09 -11.21
N LYS A 117 16.53 -2.19 -12.53
CA LYS A 117 17.64 -1.48 -13.21
C LYS A 117 17.51 0.04 -13.13
N PRO A 118 16.37 0.65 -13.50
CA PRO A 118 16.17 2.08 -13.32
C PRO A 118 16.29 2.55 -11.87
N LEU A 119 15.77 1.79 -10.90
CA LEU A 119 15.86 2.11 -9.48
C LEU A 119 17.31 2.14 -8.99
N ASN A 120 18.14 1.18 -9.41
CA ASN A 120 19.56 1.17 -9.05
C ASN A 120 20.32 2.38 -9.64
N ALA A 121 19.99 2.77 -10.87
CA ALA A 121 20.62 3.97 -11.45
C ALA A 121 20.18 5.25 -10.72
N LEU A 122 18.93 5.34 -10.27
CA LEU A 122 18.42 6.47 -9.49
C LEU A 122 19.07 6.61 -8.11
N LEU A 123 19.67 5.54 -7.55
CA LEU A 123 20.46 5.63 -6.32
C LEU A 123 21.69 6.54 -6.47
N LEU A 124 22.22 6.67 -7.68
CA LEU A 124 23.36 7.53 -7.99
C LEU A 124 22.95 8.98 -8.27
N GLY A 125 21.66 9.28 -8.18
CA GLY A 125 21.09 10.58 -8.48
C GLY A 125 20.46 10.69 -9.87
N GLU A 126 19.47 11.59 -10.00
CA GLU A 126 18.70 11.76 -11.24
C GLU A 126 19.57 12.20 -12.43
N MET A 127 20.55 13.09 -12.21
CA MET A 127 21.48 13.57 -13.24
C MET A 127 22.35 12.42 -13.81
N TYR A 128 22.86 11.60 -12.92
CA TYR A 128 23.68 10.45 -13.32
C TYR A 128 22.86 9.40 -14.07
N ALA A 129 21.66 9.09 -13.57
CA ALA A 129 20.73 8.17 -14.21
C ALA A 129 20.32 8.65 -15.61
N ALA A 130 20.14 9.97 -15.80
CA ALA A 130 19.85 10.55 -17.11
C ALA A 130 21.01 10.37 -18.09
N ASN A 131 22.27 10.53 -17.65
CA ASN A 131 23.46 10.30 -18.45
C ASN A 131 23.63 8.83 -18.86
N LEU A 132 23.12 7.90 -18.04
CA LEU A 132 23.03 6.46 -18.38
C LEU A 132 21.88 6.13 -19.35
N GLY A 133 21.18 7.15 -19.88
CA GLY A 133 20.09 6.98 -20.85
C GLY A 133 18.73 6.65 -20.23
N ILE A 134 18.59 6.76 -18.90
CA ILE A 134 17.31 6.50 -18.23
C ILE A 134 16.38 7.70 -18.40
N LYS A 135 15.19 7.45 -18.94
CA LYS A 135 14.13 8.46 -19.08
C LYS A 135 13.44 8.68 -17.73
N ILE A 136 13.97 9.59 -16.90
CA ILE A 136 13.52 9.85 -15.51
C ILE A 136 12.00 9.98 -15.40
N ARG A 137 11.37 10.80 -16.27
CA ARG A 137 9.90 10.99 -16.26
C ARG A 137 9.12 9.69 -16.47
N ARG A 138 9.56 8.84 -17.42
CA ARG A 138 8.90 7.54 -17.66
C ARG A 138 9.09 6.59 -16.48
N THR A 139 10.29 6.53 -15.95
CA THR A 139 10.61 5.71 -14.78
C THR A 139 9.77 6.11 -13.57
N ARG A 140 9.64 7.42 -13.30
CA ARG A 140 8.80 7.94 -12.20
C ARG A 140 7.33 7.53 -12.38
N ILE A 141 6.77 7.66 -13.59
CA ILE A 141 5.39 7.22 -13.88
C ILE A 141 5.23 5.71 -13.68
N LEU A 142 6.17 4.90 -14.16
CA LEU A 142 6.12 3.44 -14.00
C LEU A 142 6.22 3.01 -12.53
N ILE A 143 7.05 3.68 -11.72
CA ILE A 143 7.13 3.45 -10.27
C ILE A 143 5.78 3.77 -9.62
N LEU A 144 5.18 4.92 -9.94
CA LEU A 144 3.88 5.32 -9.40
C LEU A 144 2.76 4.34 -9.81
N LEU A 145 2.76 3.87 -11.06
CA LEU A 145 1.81 2.86 -11.53
C LEU A 145 1.99 1.52 -10.82
N CYS A 146 3.23 1.06 -10.67
CA CYS A 146 3.55 -0.18 -9.98
C CYS A 146 3.13 -0.13 -8.51
N THR A 147 3.54 0.90 -7.78
CA THR A 147 3.19 1.08 -6.37
C THR A 147 1.69 1.31 -6.18
N GLY A 148 1.07 2.10 -7.06
CA GLY A 148 -0.38 2.34 -7.06
C GLY A 148 -1.18 1.06 -7.28
N LEU A 149 -0.78 0.22 -8.24
CA LEU A 149 -1.42 -1.07 -8.50
C LEU A 149 -1.32 -2.00 -7.29
N LEU A 150 -0.13 -2.18 -6.73
CA LEU A 150 0.09 -3.05 -5.56
C LEU A 150 -0.69 -2.56 -4.33
N THR A 151 -0.64 -1.24 -4.06
CA THR A 151 -1.38 -0.65 -2.93
C THR A 151 -2.88 -0.75 -3.13
N ALA A 152 -3.39 -0.45 -4.33
CA ALA A 152 -4.82 -0.56 -4.64
C ALA A 152 -5.31 -2.00 -4.48
N THR A 153 -4.55 -2.98 -4.99
CA THR A 153 -4.86 -4.40 -4.84
C THR A 153 -4.93 -4.79 -3.37
N THR A 154 -3.88 -4.51 -2.60
CA THR A 154 -3.84 -4.87 -1.17
C THR A 154 -4.98 -4.20 -0.40
N THR A 155 -5.21 -2.91 -0.62
CA THR A 155 -6.25 -2.16 0.09
C THR A 155 -7.65 -2.62 -0.30
N ALA A 156 -7.89 -2.96 -1.56
CA ALA A 156 -9.21 -3.42 -2.01
C ALA A 156 -9.61 -4.76 -1.37
N PHE A 157 -8.66 -5.68 -1.24
CA PHE A 157 -8.92 -7.04 -0.74
C PHE A 157 -8.75 -7.19 0.77
N CYS A 158 -7.76 -6.54 1.36
CA CYS A 158 -7.40 -6.71 2.78
C CYS A 158 -7.72 -5.47 3.64
N GLY A 159 -8.24 -4.39 3.04
CA GLY A 159 -8.34 -3.10 3.69
C GLY A 159 -7.01 -2.34 3.71
N PRO A 160 -6.99 -1.08 4.20
CA PRO A 160 -5.78 -0.29 4.31
C PRO A 160 -4.86 -0.89 5.39
N ILE A 161 -3.66 -1.34 4.99
CA ILE A 161 -2.65 -1.87 5.90
C ILE A 161 -1.56 -0.83 6.10
N SER A 162 -1.37 -0.41 7.35
CA SER A 162 -0.42 0.62 7.73
C SER A 162 0.92 0.01 8.18
N PHE A 163 1.99 0.82 8.14
CA PHE A 163 3.32 0.56 8.68
C PHE A 163 4.14 -0.55 8.02
N ILE A 164 3.59 -1.67 7.55
CA ILE A 164 4.36 -2.77 6.94
C ILE A 164 5.15 -2.25 5.74
N GLY A 165 4.51 -1.53 4.82
CA GLY A 165 5.15 -1.02 3.61
C GLY A 165 6.29 -0.03 3.87
N LEU A 166 6.24 0.69 4.99
CA LEU A 166 7.29 1.63 5.39
C LEU A 166 8.45 0.91 6.11
N ALA A 167 8.14 0.00 7.00
CA ALA A 167 9.11 -0.63 7.88
C ALA A 167 9.93 -1.73 7.20
N VAL A 168 9.26 -2.59 6.44
CA VAL A 168 9.88 -3.77 5.84
C VAL A 168 11.08 -3.44 4.96
N PRO A 169 11.03 -2.43 4.05
CA PRO A 169 12.21 -2.06 3.26
C PRO A 169 13.39 -1.58 4.12
N HIS A 170 13.12 -0.91 5.23
CA HIS A 170 14.19 -0.48 6.15
C HIS A 170 14.83 -1.68 6.85
N VAL A 171 14.03 -2.61 7.36
CA VAL A 171 14.53 -3.86 7.97
C VAL A 171 15.32 -4.67 6.96
N ALA A 172 14.79 -4.86 5.75
CA ALA A 172 15.48 -5.60 4.68
C ALA A 172 16.82 -4.97 4.30
N ARG A 173 16.89 -3.64 4.22
CA ARG A 173 18.14 -2.91 3.93
C ARG A 173 19.18 -3.08 5.03
N LEU A 174 18.76 -3.12 6.30
CA LEU A 174 19.67 -3.40 7.42
C LEU A 174 20.19 -4.82 7.39
N MET A 175 19.34 -5.81 7.12
CA MET A 175 19.75 -7.21 7.04
C MET A 175 20.76 -7.44 5.90
N LEU A 176 20.60 -6.71 4.79
CA LEU A 176 21.48 -6.84 3.62
C LEU A 176 22.75 -6.01 3.71
N GLY A 177 22.77 -4.91 4.48
CA GLY A 177 23.85 -3.92 4.44
C GLY A 177 24.07 -3.30 3.05
N SER A 178 23.08 -3.38 2.14
CA SER A 178 23.19 -2.93 0.76
C SER A 178 21.88 -2.27 0.29
N SER A 179 22.01 -1.23 -0.54
CA SER A 179 20.90 -0.56 -1.21
C SER A 179 20.60 -1.09 -2.62
N ASN A 180 21.33 -2.12 -3.08
CA ASN A 180 21.15 -2.69 -4.41
C ASN A 180 19.76 -3.35 -4.54
N HIS A 181 18.88 -2.80 -5.37
CA HIS A 181 17.51 -3.28 -5.55
C HIS A 181 17.42 -4.71 -6.08
N LYS A 182 18.48 -5.22 -6.73
CA LYS A 182 18.50 -6.61 -7.22
C LYS A 182 18.42 -7.62 -6.06
N MET A 183 19.06 -7.31 -4.93
CA MET A 183 18.98 -8.11 -3.70
C MET A 183 17.90 -7.60 -2.75
N LEU A 184 17.70 -6.29 -2.71
CA LEU A 184 16.75 -5.65 -1.79
C LEU A 184 15.31 -6.06 -2.07
N VAL A 185 14.88 -6.14 -3.34
CA VAL A 185 13.49 -6.49 -3.70
C VAL A 185 13.12 -7.91 -3.22
N PRO A 186 13.88 -8.98 -3.54
CA PRO A 186 13.57 -10.32 -3.04
C PRO A 186 13.57 -10.41 -1.51
N VAL A 187 14.55 -9.79 -0.85
CA VAL A 187 14.64 -9.83 0.62
C VAL A 187 13.48 -9.04 1.25
N THR A 188 13.10 -7.90 0.67
CA THR A 188 11.93 -7.15 1.12
C THR A 188 10.64 -7.96 1.00
N LEU A 189 10.47 -8.72 -0.08
CA LEU A 189 9.32 -9.61 -0.25
C LEU A 189 9.28 -10.70 0.82
N LEU A 190 10.41 -11.39 1.05
CA LEU A 190 10.50 -12.45 2.06
C LEU A 190 10.29 -11.89 3.48
N THR A 191 10.97 -10.80 3.82
CA THR A 191 10.84 -10.16 5.14
C THR A 191 9.41 -9.65 5.36
N GLY A 192 8.80 -9.05 4.33
CA GLY A 192 7.41 -8.58 4.37
C GLY A 192 6.42 -9.71 4.58
N SER A 193 6.60 -10.82 3.88
CA SER A 193 5.77 -12.03 4.06
C SER A 193 5.92 -12.61 5.46
N CYS A 194 7.13 -12.71 5.99
CA CYS A 194 7.37 -13.18 7.36
C CYS A 194 6.71 -12.27 8.41
N ILE A 195 6.87 -10.95 8.28
CA ILE A 195 6.24 -9.98 9.20
C ILE A 195 4.72 -10.05 9.11
N ALA A 196 4.16 -10.13 7.91
CA ALA A 196 2.72 -10.25 7.72
C ALA A 196 2.16 -11.53 8.34
N LEU A 197 2.84 -12.66 8.18
CA LEU A 197 2.46 -13.94 8.81
C LEU A 197 2.57 -13.87 10.33
N LEU A 198 3.61 -13.27 10.88
CA LEU A 198 3.76 -13.05 12.32
C LEU A 198 2.64 -12.16 12.87
N CYS A 199 2.30 -11.06 12.18
CA CYS A 199 1.17 -10.23 12.56
C CYS A 199 -0.15 -11.02 12.54
N ASN A 200 -0.37 -11.82 11.50
CA ASN A 200 -1.56 -12.65 11.38
C ASN A 200 -1.65 -13.71 12.49
N LEU A 201 -0.53 -14.32 12.86
CA LEU A 201 -0.48 -15.27 13.99
C LEU A 201 -0.81 -14.59 15.32
N LEU A 202 -0.33 -13.37 15.54
CA LEU A 202 -0.59 -12.61 16.77
C LEU A 202 -2.02 -12.02 16.84
N MET A 203 -2.69 -11.88 15.70
CA MET A 203 -4.11 -11.49 15.69
C MET A 203 -5.00 -12.55 16.33
N VAL A 204 -4.60 -13.82 16.26
CA VAL A 204 -5.33 -14.96 16.83
C VAL A 204 -4.69 -15.32 18.17
N LEU A 205 -5.03 -14.57 19.22
CA LEU A 205 -4.55 -14.88 20.56
C LEU A 205 -5.19 -16.19 21.06
N PRO A 206 -4.38 -17.15 21.54
CA PRO A 206 -4.91 -18.38 22.10
C PRO A 206 -5.80 -18.09 23.32
N GLY A 207 -7.03 -18.60 23.31
CA GLY A 207 -7.99 -18.46 24.40
C GLY A 207 -9.02 -17.35 24.26
N THR A 208 -9.00 -16.54 23.20
CA THR A 208 -10.03 -15.55 22.92
C THR A 208 -10.69 -15.82 21.57
N HIS A 209 -12.03 -15.71 21.50
CA HIS A 209 -12.77 -15.76 20.24
C HIS A 209 -12.67 -14.45 19.45
N ASN A 210 -11.99 -13.44 19.98
CA ASN A 210 -11.86 -12.12 19.38
C ASN A 210 -10.58 -12.04 18.55
N ILE A 211 -10.71 -11.69 17.28
CA ILE A 211 -9.60 -11.44 16.37
C ILE A 211 -9.19 -9.97 16.53
N LEU A 212 -7.93 -9.72 16.89
CA LEU A 212 -7.40 -8.37 16.96
C LEU A 212 -7.29 -7.78 15.56
N PRO A 213 -7.59 -6.47 15.38
CA PRO A 213 -7.44 -5.82 14.09
C PRO A 213 -5.96 -5.72 13.68
N LEU A 214 -5.67 -5.97 12.40
CA LEU A 214 -4.32 -5.98 11.86
C LEU A 214 -3.61 -4.64 12.10
N ASN A 215 -4.30 -3.52 11.88
CA ASN A 215 -3.76 -2.17 12.07
C ASN A 215 -3.48 -1.80 13.54
N ALA A 216 -3.91 -2.59 14.51
CA ALA A 216 -3.49 -2.45 15.90
C ALA A 216 -2.21 -3.26 16.18
N VAL A 217 -2.10 -4.46 15.62
CA VAL A 217 -0.96 -5.36 15.83
C VAL A 217 0.28 -4.91 15.07
N THR A 218 0.14 -4.46 13.82
CA THR A 218 1.27 -4.07 12.96
C THR A 218 2.13 -2.95 13.54
N PRO A 219 1.59 -1.80 14.03
CA PRO A 219 2.42 -0.77 14.64
C PRO A 219 3.09 -1.24 15.93
N MET A 220 2.38 -2.06 16.70
CA MET A 220 2.89 -2.56 17.99
C MET A 220 4.13 -3.42 17.82
N LEU A 221 4.20 -4.21 16.76
CA LEU A 221 5.38 -5.01 16.41
C LEU A 221 6.46 -4.22 15.71
N VAL A 222 6.05 -3.40 14.76
CA VAL A 222 6.94 -2.80 13.79
C VAL A 222 7.58 -1.51 14.30
N ALA A 223 6.87 -0.71 15.10
CA ALA A 223 7.40 0.56 15.62
C ALA A 223 8.63 0.36 16.52
N PRO A 224 8.68 -0.59 17.49
CA PRO A 224 9.89 -0.82 18.27
C PRO A 224 11.10 -1.19 17.40
N VAL A 225 10.87 -2.02 16.37
CA VAL A 225 11.93 -2.44 15.44
C VAL A 225 12.47 -1.23 14.67
N ILE A 226 11.59 -0.35 14.16
CA ILE A 226 12.01 0.85 13.43
C ILE A 226 12.75 1.82 14.36
N ILE A 227 12.25 2.04 15.57
CA ILE A 227 12.90 2.93 16.56
C ILE A 227 14.30 2.41 16.88
N TYR A 228 14.42 1.10 17.16
CA TYR A 228 15.72 0.46 17.40
C TYR A 228 16.68 0.66 16.24
N VAL A 229 16.20 0.46 15.02
CA VAL A 229 16.94 0.65 13.77
C VAL A 229 17.43 2.08 13.61
N ILE A 230 16.56 3.08 13.87
CA ILE A 230 16.90 4.49 13.71
C ILE A 230 17.92 4.92 14.77
N VAL A 231 17.74 4.47 16.01
CA VAL A 231 18.63 4.84 17.13
C VAL A 231 20.01 4.23 16.98
N ASN A 232 20.09 2.96 16.51
CA ASN A 232 21.37 2.26 16.33
C ASN A 232 22.06 2.57 14.99
N ARG A 233 21.55 3.53 14.21
CA ARG A 233 22.11 3.94 12.92
C ARG A 233 23.51 4.54 12.95
N LYS A 234 24.16 4.67 14.08
CA LYS A 234 25.49 5.28 14.20
C LYS A 234 26.60 4.67 13.33
N ASN A 235 26.37 3.52 12.68
CA ASN A 235 27.37 2.81 11.89
C ASN A 235 27.02 2.59 10.40
N ILE A 236 25.91 3.14 9.89
CA ILE A 236 25.63 3.03 8.47
C ILE A 236 25.84 4.41 7.85
N GLN A 237 27.07 4.66 7.40
CA GLN A 237 27.39 5.77 6.53
C GLN A 237 26.54 5.64 5.26
N TYR A 238 25.58 6.53 5.09
CA TYR A 238 25.07 6.81 3.76
C TYR A 238 26.23 7.48 3.02
N PHE A 239 26.63 6.88 1.90
CA PHE A 239 27.45 7.60 0.94
C PHE A 239 26.61 8.83 0.49
N ASP A 240 27.08 10.00 0.89
CA ASP A 240 26.68 11.29 0.35
C ASP A 240 27.05 11.37 -1.14
#